data_9a7b0dcaec721ba49f1c4abc51aab645
#
_entry.id   9a7b0dcaec721ba49f1c4abc51aab645
#
_cell.length_a   1.000
_cell.length_b   1.000
_cell.length_c   1.000
_cell.angle_alpha   90.00
_cell.angle_beta   90.00
_cell.angle_gamma   90.00
#
_symmetry.space_group_name_H-M   'P 1'
#
loop_
_entity.id
_entity.type
_entity.pdbx_description
1 polymer ?
#
loop_
_entity_poly.entity_id
_entity_poly.type
_entity_poly.pdbx_seq_one_letter_code
_entity_poly.pdbx_strand_id
1 'polypeptide(L)'
;MTSPSSFPIQHIIVCCQENHSFDSYFGSYSGLPAGYGIPAGFTQPDGKGGTVAPVHFANLTTNNVDPGHSWTDIHAEWDNGAMDGFYTTNSTTAMGYYEAADLPYYYSLLPQYALCANYFCGMLTETYPNRLVLYSGTSGGHTNNSIRNGTLTYPCVLDLLSSGGITFKNYNFNCPDNYSTLALFAKWATGGPNNELNQPMAQFFTDCTSDALAQVSFITEAPPYDEHPPANVQTGMQMIESIVAAVQKSAAWSSTAILITYDEAGGFFDHIAPRQLDAYGPGIRVPMIIVSPFAKPGYVDTTFSDHGSVLKFVEKVFGLPTLASINHEFDASTPGTNNQANGAPFPPRDGNPALSDLTQCFDFTAAAAS
;
A
#
# COMPACT_ATOMS: atom_id res chain seq x y z
N MET A 1 24.80 -17.69 8.33
CA MET A 1 23.72 -18.54 7.80
C MET A 1 22.51 -18.25 8.66
N THR A 2 21.50 -17.62 8.12
CA THR A 2 20.20 -17.42 8.79
C THR A 2 19.57 -18.77 9.00
N SER A 3 19.00 -19.02 10.19
CA SER A 3 18.17 -20.21 10.42
C SER A 3 17.05 -20.25 9.36
N PRO A 4 16.65 -21.46 8.89
CA PRO A 4 15.52 -21.55 7.97
C PRO A 4 14.31 -20.83 8.57
N SER A 5 13.61 -20.03 7.75
CA SER A 5 12.37 -19.41 8.17
C SER A 5 11.41 -20.45 8.73
N SER A 6 10.78 -20.16 9.86
CA SER A 6 9.72 -21.04 10.42
C SER A 6 8.40 -20.90 9.63
N PHE A 7 8.34 -20.00 8.67
CA PHE A 7 7.16 -19.75 7.85
C PHE A 7 7.18 -20.58 6.56
N PRO A 8 6.06 -21.13 6.12
CA PRO A 8 5.96 -21.88 4.87
C PRO A 8 5.96 -20.95 3.63
N ILE A 9 5.94 -19.63 3.83
CA ILE A 9 5.97 -18.64 2.76
C ILE A 9 7.42 -18.49 2.26
N GLN A 10 7.59 -18.66 0.94
CA GLN A 10 8.86 -18.49 0.24
C GLN A 10 8.81 -17.36 -0.80
N HIS A 11 7.60 -16.93 -1.18
CA HIS A 11 7.39 -15.84 -2.13
C HIS A 11 6.43 -14.81 -1.55
N ILE A 12 6.82 -13.55 -1.57
CA ILE A 12 5.96 -12.41 -1.23
C ILE A 12 5.85 -11.49 -2.43
N ILE A 13 4.61 -11.18 -2.83
CA ILE A 13 4.33 -10.26 -3.92
C ILE A 13 3.56 -9.09 -3.33
N VAL A 14 4.07 -7.88 -3.52
CA VAL A 14 3.45 -6.63 -3.09
C VAL A 14 2.95 -5.89 -4.30
N CYS A 15 1.64 -5.80 -4.48
CA CYS A 15 0.98 -4.99 -5.50
C CYS A 15 0.52 -3.69 -4.85
N CYS A 16 1.00 -2.56 -5.35
CA CYS A 16 0.65 -1.24 -4.84
C CYS A 16 -0.02 -0.42 -5.94
N GLN A 17 -1.35 -0.30 -5.85
CA GLN A 17 -2.20 0.50 -6.71
C GLN A 17 -2.21 1.96 -6.26
N GLU A 18 -3.02 2.81 -6.90
CA GLU A 18 -3.04 4.25 -6.65
C GLU A 18 -4.41 4.79 -6.23
N ASN A 19 -4.36 5.63 -5.19
CA ASN A 19 -5.30 6.70 -4.89
C ASN A 19 -6.73 6.27 -4.56
N HIS A 20 -6.91 5.30 -3.64
CA HIS A 20 -8.25 5.01 -3.12
C HIS A 20 -8.27 4.71 -1.63
N SER A 21 -9.22 5.34 -0.90
CA SER A 21 -9.44 5.06 0.50
C SER A 21 -10.11 3.70 0.72
N PHE A 22 -10.03 3.18 1.95
CA PHE A 22 -10.73 1.95 2.31
C PHE A 22 -12.25 2.12 2.20
N ASP A 23 -12.82 3.24 2.67
CA ASP A 23 -14.25 3.46 2.59
C ASP A 23 -14.76 3.58 1.16
N SER A 24 -13.95 4.16 0.26
CA SER A 24 -14.33 4.26 -1.15
C SER A 24 -14.46 2.90 -1.83
N TYR A 25 -13.76 1.86 -1.35
CA TYR A 25 -13.78 0.52 -1.95
C TYR A 25 -14.57 -0.50 -1.14
N PHE A 26 -14.38 -0.53 0.17
CA PHE A 26 -14.93 -1.58 1.03
C PHE A 26 -15.81 -1.06 2.15
N GLY A 27 -16.01 0.25 2.27
CA GLY A 27 -16.84 0.82 3.33
C GLY A 27 -18.29 0.36 3.32
N SER A 28 -18.79 -0.16 2.17
CA SER A 28 -20.13 -0.76 2.02
C SER A 28 -20.15 -2.29 2.23
N TYR A 29 -19.00 -2.95 2.46
CA TYR A 29 -18.93 -4.40 2.61
C TYR A 29 -19.63 -4.88 3.87
N SER A 30 -20.65 -5.72 3.72
CA SER A 30 -21.48 -6.21 4.83
C SER A 30 -20.76 -7.17 5.80
N GLY A 31 -19.59 -7.68 5.42
CA GLY A 31 -18.76 -8.56 6.26
C GLY A 31 -17.84 -7.82 7.24
N LEU A 32 -17.83 -6.49 7.24
CA LEU A 32 -17.00 -5.70 8.15
C LEU A 32 -17.49 -5.79 9.59
N PRO A 33 -16.59 -5.86 10.58
CA PRO A 33 -16.95 -5.69 11.99
C PRO A 33 -17.57 -4.31 12.24
N ALA A 34 -18.39 -4.21 13.28
CA ALA A 34 -19.04 -2.96 13.67
C ALA A 34 -18.00 -1.82 13.86
N GLY A 35 -18.27 -0.69 13.25
CA GLY A 35 -17.42 0.50 13.31
C GLY A 35 -16.31 0.58 12.23
N TYR A 36 -16.19 -0.43 11.33
CA TYR A 36 -15.19 -0.40 10.26
C TYR A 36 -15.77 -0.10 8.87
N GLY A 37 -17.06 -0.19 8.69
CA GLY A 37 -17.76 0.24 7.48
C GLY A 37 -18.37 1.64 7.64
N ILE A 38 -18.76 2.25 6.52
CA ILE A 38 -19.38 3.58 6.51
C ILE A 38 -20.58 3.60 7.47
N PRO A 39 -20.59 4.47 8.49
CA PRO A 39 -21.67 4.53 9.45
C PRO A 39 -23.01 4.90 8.79
N ALA A 40 -24.11 4.29 9.25
CA ALA A 40 -25.42 4.67 8.76
C ALA A 40 -25.70 6.17 9.03
N GLY A 41 -26.07 6.90 7.98
CA GLY A 41 -26.29 8.34 8.06
C GLY A 41 -25.02 9.19 8.11
N PHE A 42 -23.86 8.62 7.78
CA PHE A 42 -22.60 9.36 7.68
C PHE A 42 -22.75 10.53 6.70
N THR A 43 -22.24 11.69 7.10
CA THR A 43 -22.23 12.91 6.28
C THR A 43 -21.00 13.74 6.59
N GLN A 44 -20.60 14.59 5.65
CA GLN A 44 -19.53 15.57 5.78
C GLN A 44 -20.12 17.00 5.76
N PRO A 45 -19.53 17.99 6.45
CA PRO A 45 -19.90 19.39 6.32
C PRO A 45 -19.79 19.88 4.87
N ASP A 46 -20.75 20.70 4.42
CA ASP A 46 -20.71 21.33 3.09
C ASP A 46 -19.99 22.70 3.06
N GLY A 47 -19.50 23.15 4.20
CA GLY A 47 -18.88 24.46 4.37
C GLY A 47 -19.86 25.64 4.35
N LYS A 48 -21.19 25.38 4.25
CA LYS A 48 -22.27 26.38 4.15
C LYS A 48 -23.32 26.21 5.24
N GLY A 49 -23.06 25.34 6.21
CA GLY A 49 -23.95 25.04 7.33
C GLY A 49 -24.89 23.86 7.10
N GLY A 50 -24.74 23.14 5.99
CA GLY A 50 -25.39 21.86 5.68
C GLY A 50 -24.42 20.70 5.71
N THR A 51 -24.88 19.53 5.23
CA THR A 51 -24.08 18.31 5.15
C THR A 51 -24.31 17.58 3.82
N VAL A 52 -23.32 16.78 3.41
CA VAL A 52 -23.36 15.94 2.20
C VAL A 52 -23.08 14.48 2.57
N ALA A 53 -23.89 13.57 2.08
CA ALA A 53 -23.70 12.13 2.23
C ALA A 53 -22.74 11.58 1.17
N PRO A 54 -22.14 10.39 1.41
CA PRO A 54 -21.42 9.64 0.37
C PRO A 54 -22.28 9.36 -0.86
N VAL A 55 -21.63 9.29 -2.03
CA VAL A 55 -22.28 9.12 -3.34
C VAL A 55 -21.73 7.87 -4.02
N HIS A 56 -22.60 6.95 -4.42
CA HIS A 56 -22.20 5.79 -5.22
C HIS A 56 -21.74 6.20 -6.62
N PHE A 57 -20.55 5.78 -7.02
CA PHE A 57 -20.00 6.01 -8.36
C PHE A 57 -20.52 4.94 -9.35
N ALA A 58 -21.60 5.25 -10.05
CA ALA A 58 -22.20 4.33 -11.00
C ALA A 58 -21.45 4.19 -12.33
N ASN A 59 -20.46 5.04 -12.62
CA ASN A 59 -19.76 5.08 -13.91
C ASN A 59 -18.31 4.57 -13.87
N LEU A 60 -17.88 3.98 -12.77
CA LEU A 60 -16.54 3.36 -12.59
C LEU A 60 -15.35 4.30 -12.83
N THR A 61 -15.61 5.57 -12.96
CA THR A 61 -14.61 6.65 -13.06
C THR A 61 -15.04 7.78 -12.15
N THR A 62 -14.11 8.62 -11.78
CA THR A 62 -14.37 9.79 -10.92
C THR A 62 -14.94 10.99 -11.69
N ASN A 63 -15.72 10.75 -12.74
CA ASN A 63 -16.21 11.79 -13.66
C ASN A 63 -15.08 12.65 -14.27
N ASN A 64 -13.93 12.04 -14.53
CA ASN A 64 -12.70 12.68 -14.99
C ASN A 64 -12.12 13.71 -14.01
N VAL A 65 -12.38 13.55 -12.72
CA VAL A 65 -11.80 14.37 -11.66
C VAL A 65 -10.81 13.53 -10.85
N ASP A 66 -9.63 14.08 -10.67
CA ASP A 66 -8.62 13.60 -9.74
C ASP A 66 -8.69 14.50 -8.49
N PRO A 67 -9.13 13.98 -7.33
CA PRO A 67 -9.22 14.79 -6.13
C PRO A 67 -7.83 15.26 -5.68
N GLY A 68 -7.72 16.45 -5.11
CA GLY A 68 -6.48 16.95 -4.54
C GLY A 68 -6.04 16.10 -3.34
N HIS A 69 -4.79 15.66 -3.35
CA HIS A 69 -4.23 14.77 -2.32
C HIS A 69 -2.80 15.18 -1.92
N SER A 70 -2.44 16.45 -2.13
CA SER A 70 -1.19 17.01 -1.62
C SER A 70 -1.15 16.98 -0.08
N TRP A 71 0.02 17.26 0.48
CA TRP A 71 0.17 17.46 1.94
C TRP A 71 -0.89 18.41 2.50
N THR A 72 -1.12 19.54 1.84
CA THR A 72 -2.08 20.54 2.29
C THR A 72 -3.52 20.03 2.21
N ASP A 73 -3.86 19.35 1.11
CA ASP A 73 -5.20 18.82 0.89
C ASP A 73 -5.54 17.74 1.92
N ILE A 74 -4.66 16.72 2.05
CA ILE A 74 -4.88 15.61 2.99
C ILE A 74 -4.93 16.10 4.46
N HIS A 75 -4.12 17.10 4.83
CA HIS A 75 -4.20 17.69 6.19
C HIS A 75 -5.52 18.45 6.41
N ALA A 76 -6.05 19.11 5.38
CA ALA A 76 -7.36 19.76 5.45
C ALA A 76 -8.49 18.72 5.55
N GLU A 77 -8.38 17.59 4.86
CA GLU A 77 -9.33 16.49 4.90
C GLU A 77 -9.34 15.77 6.25
N TRP A 78 -8.13 15.45 6.75
CA TRP A 78 -7.93 14.82 8.06
C TRP A 78 -8.42 15.72 9.21
N ASP A 79 -8.29 17.02 9.08
CA ASP A 79 -8.63 18.07 10.07
C ASP A 79 -8.28 17.69 11.52
N ASN A 80 -7.00 17.42 11.76
CA ASN A 80 -6.49 17.00 13.08
C ASN A 80 -7.22 15.78 13.69
N GLY A 81 -7.76 14.90 12.85
CA GLY A 81 -8.46 13.69 13.23
C GLY A 81 -9.98 13.80 13.28
N ALA A 82 -10.56 14.94 12.94
CA ALA A 82 -12.02 15.08 12.81
C ALA A 82 -12.55 14.31 11.59
N MET A 83 -11.72 14.11 10.56
CA MET A 83 -12.06 13.41 9.32
C MET A 83 -13.27 14.03 8.61
N ASP A 84 -13.40 15.35 8.63
CA ASP A 84 -14.60 16.05 8.15
C ASP A 84 -14.31 17.12 7.08
N GLY A 85 -13.06 17.18 6.58
CA GLY A 85 -12.65 18.14 5.56
C GLY A 85 -12.73 17.64 4.12
N PHE A 86 -13.10 16.38 3.83
CA PHE A 86 -13.04 15.81 2.47
C PHE A 86 -13.92 16.53 1.46
N TYR A 87 -15.20 16.78 1.81
CA TYR A 87 -16.08 17.50 0.90
C TYR A 87 -15.66 18.95 0.69
N THR A 88 -15.22 19.63 1.73
CA THR A 88 -14.83 21.05 1.63
C THR A 88 -13.54 21.24 0.84
N THR A 89 -12.67 20.24 0.81
CA THR A 89 -11.43 20.24 0.02
C THR A 89 -11.68 19.83 -1.43
N ASN A 90 -12.37 18.69 -1.66
CA ASN A 90 -12.46 18.04 -2.97
C ASN A 90 -13.90 17.88 -3.51
N SER A 91 -14.88 18.52 -2.86
CA SER A 91 -16.27 18.50 -3.31
C SER A 91 -16.87 17.07 -3.36
N THR A 92 -17.87 16.86 -4.21
CA THR A 92 -18.61 15.60 -4.32
C THR A 92 -17.72 14.42 -4.74
N THR A 93 -16.61 14.64 -5.45
CA THR A 93 -15.72 13.57 -5.89
C THR A 93 -15.08 12.85 -4.72
N ALA A 94 -14.66 13.59 -3.69
CA ALA A 94 -14.10 12.98 -2.47
C ALA A 94 -15.09 12.07 -1.75
N MET A 95 -16.38 12.29 -1.92
CA MET A 95 -17.47 11.55 -1.25
C MET A 95 -17.88 10.28 -2.00
N GLY A 96 -17.16 9.91 -3.06
CA GLY A 96 -17.47 8.78 -3.90
C GLY A 96 -17.10 7.43 -3.30
N TYR A 97 -17.95 6.41 -3.50
CA TYR A 97 -17.65 5.03 -3.15
C TYR A 97 -18.15 4.05 -4.21
N TYR A 98 -17.61 2.84 -4.20
CA TYR A 98 -17.97 1.71 -5.04
C TYR A 98 -18.63 0.59 -4.22
N GLU A 99 -19.34 -0.29 -4.89
CA GLU A 99 -20.00 -1.45 -4.30
C GLU A 99 -19.50 -2.75 -4.93
N ALA A 100 -19.99 -3.88 -4.42
CA ALA A 100 -19.61 -5.22 -4.92
C ALA A 100 -19.87 -5.40 -6.42
N ALA A 101 -20.88 -4.75 -6.99
CA ALA A 101 -21.18 -4.81 -8.42
C ALA A 101 -20.14 -4.07 -9.27
N ASP A 102 -19.49 -3.06 -8.72
CA ASP A 102 -18.48 -2.24 -9.39
C ASP A 102 -17.10 -2.89 -9.34
N LEU A 103 -16.80 -3.58 -8.22
CA LEU A 103 -15.52 -4.21 -7.91
C LEU A 103 -15.65 -5.74 -7.72
N PRO A 104 -16.28 -6.47 -8.67
CA PRO A 104 -16.69 -7.87 -8.44
C PRO A 104 -15.52 -8.80 -8.12
N TYR A 105 -14.35 -8.60 -8.71
CA TYR A 105 -13.19 -9.44 -8.41
C TYR A 105 -12.67 -9.21 -7.00
N TYR A 106 -12.44 -7.96 -6.57
CA TYR A 106 -11.98 -7.69 -5.22
C TYR A 106 -12.94 -8.23 -4.17
N TYR A 107 -14.25 -8.03 -4.35
CA TYR A 107 -15.26 -8.59 -3.44
C TYR A 107 -15.31 -10.12 -3.45
N SER A 108 -14.93 -10.77 -4.57
CA SER A 108 -14.83 -12.23 -4.64
C SER A 108 -13.67 -12.80 -3.82
N LEU A 109 -12.64 -12.01 -3.55
CA LEU A 109 -11.50 -12.40 -2.71
C LEU A 109 -11.86 -12.40 -1.21
N LEU A 110 -12.76 -11.52 -0.76
CA LEU A 110 -13.02 -11.29 0.66
C LEU A 110 -13.51 -12.53 1.43
N PRO A 111 -14.40 -13.39 0.89
CA PRO A 111 -14.79 -14.62 1.58
C PRO A 111 -13.71 -15.72 1.55
N GLN A 112 -12.70 -15.60 0.69
CA GLN A 112 -11.68 -16.61 0.48
C GLN A 112 -10.36 -16.32 1.20
N TYR A 113 -10.10 -15.04 1.49
CA TYR A 113 -8.81 -14.55 1.98
C TYR A 113 -9.00 -13.53 3.11
N ALA A 114 -7.94 -12.82 3.49
CA ALA A 114 -8.00 -11.86 4.58
C ALA A 114 -8.07 -10.41 4.06
N LEU A 115 -8.89 -9.59 4.70
CA LEU A 115 -9.00 -8.14 4.50
C LEU A 115 -8.52 -7.42 5.76
N CYS A 116 -7.59 -6.46 5.63
CA CYS A 116 -7.19 -5.62 6.75
C CYS A 116 -8.05 -4.36 6.79
N ALA A 117 -8.99 -4.29 7.73
CA ALA A 117 -9.91 -3.16 7.85
C ALA A 117 -9.36 -1.98 8.67
N ASN A 118 -8.13 -2.11 9.21
CA ASN A 118 -7.46 -1.07 9.99
C ASN A 118 -6.02 -0.85 9.49
N TYR A 119 -5.87 -0.81 8.16
CA TYR A 119 -4.61 -0.58 7.47
C TYR A 119 -4.59 0.82 6.85
N PHE A 120 -3.50 1.55 7.05
CA PHE A 120 -3.35 2.95 6.68
C PHE A 120 -2.18 3.14 5.72
N CYS A 121 -2.25 4.15 4.87
CA CYS A 121 -1.08 4.55 4.10
C CYS A 121 0.00 5.18 5.02
N GLY A 122 1.20 5.35 4.49
CA GLY A 122 2.35 5.72 5.30
C GLY A 122 2.31 7.15 5.82
N MET A 123 1.73 8.09 5.10
CA MET A 123 1.80 9.52 5.38
C MET A 123 0.52 10.26 5.00
N LEU A 124 0.29 11.41 5.64
CA LEU A 124 -0.78 12.36 5.29
C LEU A 124 -0.38 13.21 4.08
N THR A 125 -0.12 12.57 2.93
CA THR A 125 0.31 13.25 1.71
C THR A 125 0.19 12.32 0.48
N GLU A 126 0.75 12.75 -0.64
CA GLU A 126 0.69 12.13 -1.97
C GLU A 126 1.65 10.93 -2.18
N THR A 127 1.69 10.38 -3.37
CA THR A 127 2.24 9.11 -3.85
C THR A 127 3.66 8.77 -3.36
N TYR A 128 4.70 9.54 -3.78
CA TYR A 128 6.08 9.11 -3.53
C TYR A 128 6.45 9.02 -2.06
N PRO A 129 6.12 9.98 -1.19
CA PRO A 129 6.39 9.83 0.24
C PRO A 129 5.74 8.59 0.86
N ASN A 130 4.51 8.27 0.48
CA ASN A 130 3.80 7.07 0.92
C ASN A 130 4.50 5.78 0.45
N ARG A 131 4.86 5.72 -0.83
CA ARG A 131 5.61 4.60 -1.39
C ARG A 131 7.01 4.46 -0.78
N LEU A 132 7.66 5.56 -0.39
CA LEU A 132 8.93 5.50 0.34
C LEU A 132 8.76 4.85 1.72
N VAL A 133 7.65 5.07 2.43
CA VAL A 133 7.36 4.34 3.66
C VAL A 133 7.19 2.85 3.39
N LEU A 134 6.54 2.47 2.27
CA LEU A 134 6.40 1.07 1.86
C LEU A 134 7.75 0.38 1.57
N TYR A 135 8.74 1.12 1.02
CA TYR A 135 10.05 0.58 0.67
C TYR A 135 11.13 0.75 1.74
N SER A 136 11.00 1.77 2.59
CA SER A 136 12.07 2.17 3.52
C SER A 136 11.61 2.40 4.95
N GLY A 137 10.32 2.29 5.24
CA GLY A 137 9.75 2.64 6.54
C GLY A 137 9.70 4.15 6.80
N THR A 138 10.29 4.97 5.93
CA THR A 138 10.39 6.43 6.06
C THR A 138 10.49 7.10 4.70
N SER A 139 9.98 8.31 4.58
CA SER A 139 10.23 9.16 3.40
C SER A 139 11.53 9.97 3.50
N GLY A 140 12.27 9.86 4.60
CA GLY A 140 13.41 10.75 4.88
C GLY A 140 12.99 12.21 5.04
N GLY A 141 11.74 12.47 5.44
CA GLY A 141 11.18 13.81 5.62
C GLY A 141 10.65 14.46 4.35
N HIS A 142 10.66 13.76 3.21
CA HIS A 142 9.97 14.23 2.00
C HIS A 142 8.45 14.21 2.21
N THR A 143 7.78 15.29 1.82
CA THR A 143 6.33 15.48 2.01
C THR A 143 5.57 15.74 0.71
N ASN A 144 6.22 15.61 -0.44
CA ASN A 144 5.60 15.72 -1.76
C ASN A 144 6.38 14.94 -2.83
N ASN A 145 5.81 14.85 -4.05
CA ASN A 145 6.36 14.11 -5.17
C ASN A 145 7.59 14.75 -5.85
N SER A 146 8.04 15.92 -5.39
CA SER A 146 9.20 16.63 -5.99
C SER A 146 10.53 16.03 -5.58
N ILE A 147 10.70 14.71 -5.80
CA ILE A 147 11.91 13.95 -5.48
C ILE A 147 12.59 13.58 -6.80
N ARG A 148 13.88 13.90 -6.92
CA ARG A 148 14.66 13.60 -8.14
C ARG A 148 15.13 12.16 -8.14
N ASN A 149 15.06 11.53 -9.31
CA ASN A 149 15.62 10.19 -9.51
C ASN A 149 17.11 10.14 -9.14
N GLY A 150 17.50 9.04 -8.50
CA GLY A 150 18.87 8.78 -8.12
C GLY A 150 19.46 9.65 -6.99
N THR A 151 18.60 10.29 -6.19
CA THR A 151 19.07 11.19 -5.11
C THR A 151 19.00 10.58 -3.72
N LEU A 152 18.15 9.58 -3.49
CA LEU A 152 18.04 8.96 -2.17
C LEU A 152 19.17 7.93 -1.98
N THR A 153 19.83 8.01 -0.83
CA THR A 153 21.03 7.19 -0.52
C THR A 153 20.87 6.32 0.72
N TYR A 154 19.81 6.53 1.51
CA TYR A 154 19.52 5.72 2.69
C TYR A 154 18.98 4.32 2.32
N PRO A 155 19.10 3.34 3.23
CA PRO A 155 18.68 1.97 2.97
C PRO A 155 17.18 1.83 2.69
N CYS A 156 16.83 0.89 1.80
CA CYS A 156 15.49 0.40 1.57
C CYS A 156 15.42 -1.13 1.74
N VAL A 157 14.24 -1.70 1.69
CA VAL A 157 14.04 -3.15 1.86
C VAL A 157 14.88 -4.00 0.90
N LEU A 158 15.15 -3.50 -0.31
CA LEU A 158 15.98 -4.22 -1.28
C LEU A 158 17.44 -4.37 -0.82
N ASP A 159 17.94 -3.44 -0.01
CA ASP A 159 19.26 -3.56 0.61
C ASP A 159 19.29 -4.69 1.64
N LEU A 160 18.22 -4.85 2.43
CA LEU A 160 18.06 -5.97 3.36
C LEU A 160 17.98 -7.31 2.61
N LEU A 161 17.13 -7.38 1.56
CA LEU A 161 16.96 -8.59 0.75
C LEU A 161 18.30 -8.99 0.11
N SER A 162 18.99 -8.04 -0.51
CA SER A 162 20.33 -8.27 -1.11
C SER A 162 21.33 -8.78 -0.08
N SER A 163 21.38 -8.15 1.10
CA SER A 163 22.30 -8.55 2.17
C SER A 163 21.95 -9.92 2.77
N GLY A 164 20.67 -10.27 2.79
CA GLY A 164 20.17 -11.57 3.25
C GLY A 164 20.29 -12.70 2.22
N GLY A 165 20.70 -12.39 0.98
CA GLY A 165 20.74 -13.36 -0.12
C GLY A 165 19.37 -13.76 -0.63
N ILE A 166 18.34 -12.93 -0.40
CA ILE A 166 16.96 -13.14 -0.85
C ILE A 166 16.83 -12.55 -2.27
N THR A 167 16.31 -13.34 -3.20
CA THR A 167 16.08 -12.87 -4.57
C THR A 167 14.88 -11.92 -4.64
N PHE A 168 14.99 -10.86 -5.43
CA PHE A 168 13.89 -9.92 -5.59
C PHE A 168 13.88 -9.29 -6.99
N LYS A 169 12.71 -8.83 -7.41
CA LYS A 169 12.49 -8.05 -8.63
C LYS A 169 11.45 -6.97 -8.38
N ASN A 170 11.57 -5.88 -9.12
CA ASN A 170 10.52 -4.89 -9.25
C ASN A 170 9.96 -4.95 -10.66
N TYR A 171 8.65 -5.10 -10.78
CA TYR A 171 7.96 -5.14 -12.07
C TYR A 171 7.15 -3.87 -12.25
N ASN A 172 7.27 -3.28 -13.44
CA ASN A 172 6.66 -1.99 -13.74
C ASN A 172 6.19 -1.96 -15.20
N PHE A 173 4.99 -1.45 -15.45
CA PHE A 173 4.46 -1.30 -16.81
C PHE A 173 5.26 -0.36 -17.67
N ASN A 174 5.79 0.71 -17.10
CA ASN A 174 6.57 1.73 -17.79
C ASN A 174 8.07 1.58 -17.54
N CYS A 175 8.57 0.35 -17.43
CA CYS A 175 10.00 0.14 -17.38
C CYS A 175 10.68 0.87 -18.57
N PRO A 176 11.72 1.73 -18.33
CA PRO A 176 12.55 1.63 -17.15
C PRO A 176 12.24 2.57 -15.99
N ASP A 177 11.48 3.69 -16.10
CA ASP A 177 11.68 4.67 -15.03
C ASP A 177 10.52 5.50 -14.50
N ASN A 178 9.43 5.65 -15.20
CA ASN A 178 8.59 6.82 -14.92
C ASN A 178 7.64 6.70 -13.72
N TYR A 179 7.40 5.50 -13.18
CA TYR A 179 6.54 5.27 -12.03
C TYR A 179 7.18 4.37 -10.95
N SER A 180 8.47 4.06 -11.11
CA SER A 180 9.15 3.23 -10.12
C SER A 180 9.69 4.09 -8.98
N THR A 181 9.17 3.90 -7.78
CA THR A 181 9.73 4.49 -6.55
C THR A 181 11.21 4.12 -6.37
N LEU A 182 11.63 2.98 -6.90
CA LEU A 182 13.02 2.56 -6.87
C LEU A 182 13.94 3.47 -7.67
N ALA A 183 13.44 4.14 -8.71
CA ALA A 183 14.22 5.11 -9.47
C ALA A 183 14.68 6.30 -8.61
N LEU A 184 14.03 6.58 -7.49
CA LEU A 184 14.41 7.64 -6.55
C LEU A 184 15.73 7.32 -5.83
N PHE A 185 16.03 6.02 -5.60
CA PHE A 185 17.25 5.58 -4.92
C PHE A 185 18.43 5.47 -5.89
N ALA A 186 19.54 6.09 -5.55
CA ALA A 186 20.74 6.11 -6.38
C ALA A 186 21.24 4.71 -6.78
N LYS A 187 21.08 3.72 -5.88
CA LYS A 187 21.52 2.34 -6.07
C LYS A 187 20.64 1.56 -7.06
N TRP A 188 19.38 1.95 -7.20
CA TRP A 188 18.35 1.22 -7.96
C TRP A 188 17.84 1.98 -9.19
N ALA A 189 18.26 3.22 -9.37
CA ALA A 189 17.89 4.07 -10.50
C ALA A 189 18.47 3.55 -11.82
N THR A 190 17.89 3.98 -12.93
CA THR A 190 18.41 3.72 -14.29
C THR A 190 19.84 4.18 -14.41
N GLY A 191 20.69 3.29 -14.91
CA GLY A 191 22.13 3.50 -14.95
C GLY A 191 22.84 3.28 -13.61
N GLY A 192 22.11 3.00 -12.55
CA GLY A 192 22.64 2.54 -11.27
C GLY A 192 23.12 1.08 -11.35
N PRO A 193 23.88 0.62 -10.34
CA PRO A 193 24.56 -0.68 -10.37
C PRO A 193 23.61 -1.90 -10.38
N ASN A 194 22.32 -1.74 -10.05
CA ASN A 194 21.35 -2.85 -9.93
C ASN A 194 20.06 -2.60 -10.73
N ASN A 195 20.14 -1.83 -11.79
CA ASN A 195 18.99 -1.50 -12.64
C ASN A 195 18.33 -2.72 -13.31
N GLU A 196 19.09 -3.80 -13.53
CA GLU A 196 18.60 -5.05 -14.12
C GLU A 196 17.52 -5.75 -13.30
N LEU A 197 17.32 -5.36 -12.04
CA LEU A 197 16.25 -5.87 -11.18
C LEU A 197 14.90 -5.18 -11.42
N ASN A 198 14.91 -4.08 -12.17
CA ASN A 198 13.72 -3.40 -12.67
C ASN A 198 13.29 -4.04 -13.98
N GLN A 199 12.15 -4.72 -14.00
CA GLN A 199 11.69 -5.54 -15.11
C GLN A 199 10.34 -5.05 -15.65
N PRO A 200 10.06 -5.22 -16.95
CA PRO A 200 8.74 -4.95 -17.49
C PRO A 200 7.73 -5.95 -16.94
N MET A 201 6.45 -5.55 -16.84
CA MET A 201 5.39 -6.40 -16.32
C MET A 201 5.22 -7.72 -17.10
N ALA A 202 5.51 -7.75 -18.41
CA ALA A 202 5.52 -8.98 -19.21
C ALA A 202 6.50 -10.04 -18.66
N GLN A 203 7.60 -9.62 -18.03
CA GLN A 203 8.54 -10.53 -17.40
C GLN A 203 7.96 -11.20 -16.17
N PHE A 204 7.09 -10.53 -15.41
CA PHE A 204 6.40 -11.14 -14.27
C PHE A 204 5.60 -12.38 -14.68
N PHE A 205 4.81 -12.25 -15.74
CA PHE A 205 4.03 -13.38 -16.27
C PHE A 205 4.92 -14.51 -16.81
N THR A 206 6.06 -14.16 -17.41
CA THR A 206 7.07 -15.15 -17.85
C THR A 206 7.67 -15.88 -16.64
N ASP A 207 8.04 -15.15 -15.59
CA ASP A 207 8.64 -15.70 -14.39
C ASP A 207 7.66 -16.65 -13.66
N CYS A 208 6.36 -16.30 -13.61
CA CYS A 208 5.33 -17.17 -13.07
C CYS A 208 5.23 -18.51 -13.83
N THR A 209 5.41 -18.50 -15.15
CA THR A 209 5.25 -19.73 -15.97
C THR A 209 6.52 -20.57 -16.08
N SER A 210 7.68 -19.97 -15.84
CA SER A 210 9.00 -20.61 -15.96
C SER A 210 9.65 -21.02 -14.64
N ASP A 211 8.90 -20.96 -13.54
CA ASP A 211 9.39 -21.23 -12.17
C ASP A 211 10.60 -20.35 -11.78
N ALA A 212 10.56 -19.07 -12.21
CA ALA A 212 11.61 -18.09 -12.00
C ALA A 212 11.14 -16.88 -11.17
N LEU A 213 10.00 -17.02 -10.48
CA LEU A 213 9.47 -15.97 -9.62
C LEU A 213 10.44 -15.69 -8.47
N ALA A 214 10.80 -14.41 -8.28
CA ALA A 214 11.66 -14.01 -7.19
C ALA A 214 11.00 -14.25 -5.82
N GLN A 215 11.82 -14.41 -4.76
CA GLN A 215 11.30 -14.56 -3.40
C GLN A 215 10.54 -13.32 -2.92
N VAL A 216 10.93 -12.11 -3.36
CA VAL A 216 10.16 -10.89 -3.14
C VAL A 216 9.97 -10.16 -4.46
N SER A 217 8.72 -9.84 -4.78
CA SER A 217 8.34 -9.11 -5.97
C SER A 217 7.55 -7.87 -5.58
N PHE A 218 7.99 -6.71 -6.04
CA PHE A 218 7.18 -5.49 -5.97
C PHE A 218 6.59 -5.22 -7.35
N ILE A 219 5.29 -4.94 -7.40
CA ILE A 219 4.57 -4.61 -8.62
C ILE A 219 4.04 -3.19 -8.46
N THR A 220 4.46 -2.32 -9.37
CA THR A 220 3.96 -0.95 -9.50
C THR A 220 3.22 -0.84 -10.83
N GLU A 221 1.92 -0.70 -10.75
CA GLU A 221 1.09 -0.47 -11.91
C GLU A 221 1.31 0.94 -12.48
N ALA A 222 0.83 1.15 -13.69
CA ALA A 222 0.87 2.44 -14.36
C ALA A 222 -0.43 2.63 -15.18
N PRO A 223 -0.79 3.85 -15.54
CA PRO A 223 -1.99 4.09 -16.32
C PRO A 223 -2.06 3.20 -17.59
N PRO A 224 -3.22 2.59 -17.87
CA PRO A 224 -4.52 2.72 -17.19
C PRO A 224 -4.79 1.65 -16.12
N TYR A 225 -3.78 0.95 -15.61
CA TYR A 225 -3.92 -0.24 -14.74
C TYR A 225 -3.73 0.06 -13.25
N ASP A 226 -3.31 1.27 -12.91
CA ASP A 226 -2.99 1.73 -11.56
C ASP A 226 -4.21 2.13 -10.71
N GLU A 227 -5.38 2.26 -11.34
CA GLU A 227 -6.63 2.74 -10.74
C GLU A 227 -6.61 4.24 -10.35
N HIS A 228 -5.51 4.95 -10.62
CA HIS A 228 -5.42 6.39 -10.35
C HIS A 228 -6.53 7.17 -11.07
N PRO A 229 -7.32 7.99 -10.36
CA PRO A 229 -8.33 8.83 -11.01
C PRO A 229 -7.74 9.70 -12.14
N PRO A 230 -8.40 9.80 -13.29
CA PRO A 230 -9.76 9.32 -13.58
C PRO A 230 -9.81 7.96 -14.29
N ALA A 231 -8.84 7.07 -14.11
CA ALA A 231 -8.85 5.74 -14.71
C ALA A 231 -10.12 4.95 -14.33
N ASN A 232 -10.49 4.01 -15.19
CA ASN A 232 -11.55 3.07 -14.87
C ASN A 232 -11.02 2.01 -13.90
N VAL A 233 -11.55 1.99 -12.67
CA VAL A 233 -11.10 1.08 -11.60
C VAL A 233 -11.21 -0.41 -11.97
N GLN A 234 -12.13 -0.79 -12.86
CA GLN A 234 -12.21 -2.19 -13.32
C GLN A 234 -11.03 -2.58 -14.21
N THR A 235 -10.37 -1.64 -14.87
CA THR A 235 -9.18 -1.94 -15.67
C THR A 235 -8.01 -2.37 -14.80
N GLY A 236 -7.76 -1.67 -13.69
CA GLY A 236 -6.75 -2.05 -12.71
C GLY A 236 -7.13 -3.33 -11.97
N MET A 237 -8.38 -3.44 -11.50
CA MET A 237 -8.90 -4.67 -10.88
C MET A 237 -8.69 -5.91 -11.76
N GLN A 238 -8.94 -5.82 -13.08
CA GLN A 238 -8.71 -6.94 -14.02
C GLN A 238 -7.23 -7.27 -14.19
N MET A 239 -6.35 -6.28 -14.05
CA MET A 239 -4.91 -6.53 -14.03
C MET A 239 -4.50 -7.25 -12.75
N ILE A 240 -4.98 -6.85 -11.59
CA ILE A 240 -4.78 -7.58 -10.33
C ILE A 240 -5.33 -9.01 -10.44
N GLU A 241 -6.50 -9.22 -11.04
CA GLU A 241 -7.04 -10.56 -11.32
C GLU A 241 -6.06 -11.39 -12.16
N SER A 242 -5.48 -10.79 -13.19
CA SER A 242 -4.50 -11.46 -14.06
C SER A 242 -3.22 -11.83 -13.31
N ILE A 243 -2.73 -10.95 -12.44
CA ILE A 243 -1.56 -11.19 -11.57
C ILE A 243 -1.83 -12.35 -10.61
N VAL A 244 -2.93 -12.29 -9.86
CA VAL A 244 -3.29 -13.35 -8.90
C VAL A 244 -3.48 -14.68 -9.62
N ALA A 245 -4.18 -14.70 -10.77
CA ALA A 245 -4.40 -15.91 -11.55
C ALA A 245 -3.10 -16.51 -12.11
N ALA A 246 -2.12 -15.68 -12.50
CA ALA A 246 -0.81 -16.16 -12.95
C ALA A 246 -0.04 -16.82 -11.83
N VAL A 247 -0.04 -16.23 -10.64
CA VAL A 247 0.61 -16.80 -9.45
C VAL A 247 -0.06 -18.09 -9.00
N GLN A 248 -1.40 -18.12 -8.96
CA GLN A 248 -2.15 -19.32 -8.59
C GLN A 248 -1.91 -20.52 -9.52
N LYS A 249 -1.54 -20.26 -10.77
CA LYS A 249 -1.18 -21.29 -11.76
C LYS A 249 0.29 -21.67 -11.74
N SER A 250 1.14 -20.90 -11.06
CA SER A 250 2.58 -21.14 -10.96
C SER A 250 2.91 -22.24 -9.94
N ALA A 251 4.10 -22.82 -10.05
CA ALA A 251 4.63 -23.75 -9.05
C ALA A 251 4.84 -23.10 -7.68
N ALA A 252 5.03 -21.77 -7.64
CA ALA A 252 5.26 -21.00 -6.43
C ALA A 252 4.00 -20.81 -5.56
N TRP A 253 2.78 -21.01 -6.11
CA TRP A 253 1.53 -20.71 -5.42
C TRP A 253 1.44 -21.29 -4.01
N SER A 254 1.81 -22.57 -3.84
CA SER A 254 1.71 -23.27 -2.55
C SER A 254 2.54 -22.65 -1.41
N SER A 255 3.44 -21.72 -1.73
CA SER A 255 4.30 -21.01 -0.76
C SER A 255 4.30 -19.49 -0.94
N THR A 256 3.24 -18.92 -1.53
CA THR A 256 3.17 -17.49 -1.86
C THR A 256 2.18 -16.74 -0.98
N ALA A 257 2.52 -15.50 -0.64
CA ALA A 257 1.61 -14.47 -0.15
C ALA A 257 1.61 -13.27 -1.11
N ILE A 258 0.42 -12.84 -1.53
CA ILE A 258 0.20 -11.63 -2.33
C ILE A 258 -0.46 -10.59 -1.43
N LEU A 259 0.14 -9.42 -1.34
CA LEU A 259 -0.35 -8.26 -0.60
C LEU A 259 -0.81 -7.23 -1.63
N ILE A 260 -2.11 -6.91 -1.66
CA ILE A 260 -2.70 -5.95 -2.59
C ILE A 260 -3.10 -4.72 -1.78
N THR A 261 -2.46 -3.60 -2.05
CA THR A 261 -2.69 -2.35 -1.33
C THR A 261 -2.66 -1.13 -2.26
N TYR A 262 -2.87 0.03 -1.69
CA TYR A 262 -2.86 1.34 -2.34
C TYR A 262 -1.81 2.20 -1.66
N ASP A 263 -1.17 3.09 -2.42
CA ASP A 263 -0.14 3.96 -1.89
C ASP A 263 -0.69 5.03 -0.94
N GLU A 264 -1.85 5.63 -1.29
CA GLU A 264 -2.56 6.60 -0.47
C GLU A 264 -4.05 6.69 -0.86
N ALA A 265 -4.82 7.56 -0.20
CA ALA A 265 -6.29 7.60 -0.34
C ALA A 265 -6.79 8.43 -1.53
N GLY A 266 -5.94 9.20 -2.22
CA GLY A 266 -6.32 10.00 -3.38
C GLY A 266 -7.34 11.10 -3.13
N GLY A 267 -7.42 11.63 -1.91
CA GLY A 267 -8.43 12.62 -1.56
C GLY A 267 -9.84 12.06 -1.38
N PHE A 268 -10.02 10.72 -1.37
CA PHE A 268 -11.30 10.08 -1.06
C PHE A 268 -11.51 9.94 0.44
N PHE A 269 -12.75 10.14 0.87
CA PHE A 269 -13.11 10.08 2.28
C PHE A 269 -12.84 8.71 2.92
N ASP A 270 -12.50 8.76 4.18
CA ASP A 270 -12.56 7.65 5.12
C ASP A 270 -13.06 8.18 6.47
N HIS A 271 -13.89 7.40 7.16
CA HIS A 271 -14.46 7.84 8.43
C HIS A 271 -13.58 7.53 9.64
N ILE A 272 -12.54 6.69 9.48
CA ILE A 272 -11.66 6.28 10.58
C ILE A 272 -10.39 7.13 10.59
N ALA A 273 -10.22 7.90 11.67
CA ALA A 273 -9.01 8.70 11.85
C ALA A 273 -7.77 7.81 12.08
N PRO A 274 -6.65 8.04 11.36
CA PRO A 274 -5.41 7.37 11.61
C PRO A 274 -4.84 7.72 12.99
N ARG A 275 -4.35 6.71 13.71
CA ARG A 275 -3.59 6.93 14.94
C ARG A 275 -2.21 7.47 14.59
N GLN A 276 -1.96 8.74 14.84
CA GLN A 276 -0.66 9.33 14.54
C GLN A 276 0.47 8.69 15.36
N LEU A 277 1.53 8.30 14.69
CA LEU A 277 2.76 7.72 15.26
C LEU A 277 3.89 8.75 15.36
N ASP A 278 3.88 9.72 14.46
CA ASP A 278 4.87 10.79 14.32
C ASP A 278 4.24 12.00 13.62
N ALA A 279 5.04 13.00 13.29
CA ALA A 279 4.58 14.22 12.63
C ALA A 279 4.16 14.06 11.15
N TYR A 280 4.34 12.86 10.58
CA TYR A 280 4.06 12.57 9.16
C TYR A 280 2.84 11.68 8.95
N GLY A 281 2.43 10.94 9.95
CA GLY A 281 1.30 10.01 9.81
C GLY A 281 1.27 8.89 10.87
N PRO A 282 0.62 7.77 10.55
CA PRO A 282 0.09 7.30 9.24
C PRO A 282 -0.91 8.24 8.58
N GLY A 283 -1.09 8.03 7.28
CA GLY A 283 -2.08 8.75 6.48
C GLY A 283 -3.47 8.11 6.57
N ILE A 284 -4.32 8.41 5.59
CA ILE A 284 -5.70 7.92 5.53
C ILE A 284 -5.72 6.40 5.32
N ARG A 285 -6.77 5.73 5.79
CA ARG A 285 -6.95 4.29 5.65
C ARG A 285 -7.10 3.89 4.18
N VAL A 286 -6.36 2.85 3.77
CA VAL A 286 -6.37 2.32 2.40
C VAL A 286 -6.67 0.82 2.40
N PRO A 287 -7.14 0.23 1.29
CA PRO A 287 -7.35 -1.20 1.19
C PRO A 287 -6.06 -2.01 1.39
N MET A 288 -6.17 -3.18 2.06
CA MET A 288 -5.15 -4.21 2.08
C MET A 288 -5.82 -5.57 2.06
N ILE A 289 -5.65 -6.31 0.96
CA ILE A 289 -6.12 -7.69 0.80
C ILE A 289 -4.90 -8.61 0.81
N ILE A 290 -4.96 -9.69 1.58
CA ILE A 290 -3.91 -10.71 1.64
C ILE A 290 -4.40 -12.00 1.00
N VAL A 291 -3.84 -12.35 -0.16
CA VAL A 291 -4.19 -13.53 -0.94
C VAL A 291 -3.08 -14.57 -0.79
N SER A 292 -3.38 -15.71 -0.18
CA SER A 292 -2.41 -16.78 0.08
C SER A 292 -3.12 -18.09 0.35
N PRO A 293 -2.52 -19.27 0.06
CA PRO A 293 -3.03 -20.54 0.56
C PRO A 293 -3.09 -20.61 2.09
N PHE A 294 -2.33 -19.77 2.77
CA PHE A 294 -2.26 -19.67 4.23
C PHE A 294 -3.13 -18.56 4.81
N ALA A 295 -3.72 -17.69 4.00
CA ALA A 295 -4.59 -16.63 4.48
C ALA A 295 -5.85 -17.22 5.11
N LYS A 296 -6.27 -16.67 6.25
CA LYS A 296 -7.51 -17.09 6.92
C LYS A 296 -8.72 -16.73 6.07
N PRO A 297 -9.55 -17.70 5.63
CA PRO A 297 -10.70 -17.40 4.78
C PRO A 297 -11.72 -16.50 5.47
N GLY A 298 -12.17 -15.46 4.79
CA GLY A 298 -13.18 -14.52 5.29
C GLY A 298 -12.78 -13.74 6.54
N TYR A 299 -11.49 -13.71 6.86
CA TYR A 299 -10.99 -13.02 8.05
C TYR A 299 -10.86 -11.52 7.78
N VAL A 300 -11.46 -10.72 8.66
CA VAL A 300 -11.29 -9.27 8.65
C VAL A 300 -10.42 -8.87 9.83
N ASP A 301 -9.19 -8.45 9.54
CA ASP A 301 -8.23 -7.99 10.53
C ASP A 301 -8.51 -6.54 10.92
N THR A 302 -8.58 -6.28 12.23
CA THR A 302 -8.77 -4.95 12.80
C THR A 302 -7.54 -4.46 13.56
N THR A 303 -6.43 -5.18 13.45
CA THR A 303 -5.17 -4.79 14.10
C THR A 303 -4.57 -3.59 13.36
N PHE A 304 -4.11 -2.61 14.13
CA PHE A 304 -3.51 -1.40 13.57
C PHE A 304 -2.26 -1.71 12.76
N SER A 305 -2.25 -1.29 11.50
CA SER A 305 -1.17 -1.54 10.55
C SER A 305 -1.06 -0.39 9.54
N ASP A 306 0.12 -0.22 8.97
CA ASP A 306 0.40 0.72 7.86
C ASP A 306 1.43 0.12 6.88
N HIS A 307 1.95 0.92 5.97
CA HIS A 307 2.96 0.49 5.01
C HIS A 307 4.21 -0.11 5.65
N GLY A 308 4.61 0.34 6.84
CA GLY A 308 5.70 -0.27 7.62
C GLY A 308 5.41 -1.71 8.06
N SER A 309 4.13 -2.09 8.15
CA SER A 309 3.72 -3.47 8.46
C SER A 309 4.09 -4.45 7.35
N VAL A 310 4.13 -4.00 6.08
CA VAL A 310 4.59 -4.82 4.95
C VAL A 310 6.08 -5.14 5.10
N LEU A 311 6.88 -4.16 5.50
CA LEU A 311 8.30 -4.36 5.79
C LEU A 311 8.49 -5.36 6.92
N LYS A 312 7.78 -5.19 8.05
CA LYS A 312 7.80 -6.12 9.18
C LYS A 312 7.46 -7.56 8.76
N PHE A 313 6.49 -7.72 7.85
CA PHE A 313 6.11 -9.03 7.34
C PHE A 313 7.25 -9.66 6.52
N VAL A 314 7.83 -8.91 5.56
CA VAL A 314 8.97 -9.37 4.74
C VAL A 314 10.17 -9.74 5.63
N GLU A 315 10.53 -8.87 6.54
CA GLU A 315 11.65 -9.06 7.48
C GLU A 315 11.45 -10.30 8.35
N LYS A 316 10.25 -10.47 8.87
CA LYS A 316 9.90 -11.60 9.73
C LYS A 316 9.89 -12.93 8.98
N VAL A 317 9.32 -12.96 7.76
CA VAL A 317 9.27 -14.18 6.94
C VAL A 317 10.68 -14.62 6.55
N PHE A 318 11.56 -13.72 6.20
CA PHE A 318 12.93 -14.06 5.76
C PHE A 318 13.99 -13.99 6.87
N GLY A 319 13.60 -13.67 8.11
CA GLY A 319 14.54 -13.57 9.24
C GLY A 319 15.57 -12.45 9.08
N LEU A 320 15.17 -11.34 8.45
CA LEU A 320 16.01 -10.16 8.22
C LEU A 320 15.97 -9.21 9.42
N PRO A 321 17.03 -8.40 9.64
CA PRO A 321 16.93 -7.29 10.58
C PRO A 321 15.91 -6.25 10.08
N THR A 322 15.41 -5.39 10.97
CA THR A 322 14.56 -4.27 10.59
C THR A 322 15.38 -3.14 9.96
N LEU A 323 14.80 -2.38 9.04
CA LEU A 323 15.42 -1.14 8.55
C LEU A 323 15.69 -0.17 9.69
N ALA A 324 14.79 -0.08 10.67
CA ALA A 324 14.98 0.74 11.87
C ALA A 324 16.23 0.35 12.67
N SER A 325 16.68 -0.90 12.61
CA SER A 325 17.89 -1.35 13.31
C SER A 325 19.20 -0.99 12.60
N ILE A 326 19.14 -0.59 11.33
CA ILE A 326 20.31 -0.26 10.50
C ILE A 326 20.32 1.16 9.95
N ASN A 327 19.17 1.79 9.83
CA ASN A 327 19.03 3.18 9.35
C ASN A 327 18.70 4.10 10.52
N HIS A 328 19.70 4.81 11.02
CA HIS A 328 19.59 5.78 12.10
C HIS A 328 19.67 7.23 11.61
N GLU A 329 19.68 7.45 10.30
CA GLU A 329 19.83 8.79 9.70
C GLU A 329 18.69 9.73 10.10
N PHE A 330 17.48 9.20 10.31
CA PHE A 330 16.27 9.97 10.60
C PHE A 330 15.78 9.83 12.05
N ASP A 331 16.58 9.29 12.95
CA ASP A 331 16.26 9.19 14.39
C ASP A 331 16.27 10.58 15.08
N ALA A 332 17.04 11.52 14.52
CA ALA A 332 17.06 12.93 14.92
C ALA A 332 16.32 13.78 13.88
N SER A 333 16.05 15.04 14.23
CA SER A 333 15.44 15.99 13.30
C SER A 333 16.33 16.16 12.06
N THR A 334 15.88 15.65 10.93
CA THR A 334 16.53 15.79 9.63
C THR A 334 15.60 16.57 8.71
N PRO A 335 15.94 17.82 8.33
CA PRO A 335 15.11 18.60 7.42
C PRO A 335 15.04 17.90 6.05
N GLY A 336 13.86 17.44 5.67
CA GLY A 336 13.59 17.09 4.28
C GLY A 336 13.59 18.31 3.38
N THR A 337 13.69 18.13 2.09
CA THR A 337 13.70 19.23 1.11
C THR A 337 12.45 20.10 1.16
N ASN A 338 11.32 19.57 1.63
CA ASN A 338 10.04 20.26 1.70
C ASN A 338 9.59 20.58 3.13
N ASN A 339 10.27 20.06 4.11
CA ASN A 339 10.22 20.37 5.55
C ASN A 339 8.86 20.88 6.11
N GLN A 340 7.71 20.37 5.61
CA GLN A 340 6.40 20.82 6.09
C GLN A 340 6.10 20.31 7.52
N ALA A 341 6.78 19.26 7.96
CA ALA A 341 6.75 18.76 9.33
C ALA A 341 7.83 19.40 10.23
N ASN A 342 8.37 20.56 9.84
CA ASN A 342 9.37 21.33 10.60
C ASN A 342 10.62 20.54 11.01
N GLY A 343 11.07 19.60 10.17
CA GLY A 343 12.23 18.75 10.42
C GLY A 343 12.05 17.78 11.59
N ALA A 344 10.83 17.35 11.86
CA ALA A 344 10.57 16.34 12.86
C ALA A 344 11.29 15.02 12.53
N PRO A 345 11.69 14.20 13.54
CA PRO A 345 12.25 12.86 13.31
C PRO A 345 11.28 11.97 12.56
N PHE A 346 11.83 11.14 11.65
CA PHE A 346 11.03 10.13 10.94
C PHE A 346 11.83 8.82 10.81
N PRO A 347 12.10 8.11 11.91
CA PRO A 347 12.77 6.81 11.86
C PRO A 347 11.91 5.79 11.09
N PRO A 348 12.53 4.76 10.50
CA PRO A 348 11.77 3.72 9.81
C PRO A 348 10.73 3.05 10.71
N ARG A 349 9.48 2.97 10.23
CA ARG A 349 8.32 2.51 11.02
C ARG A 349 8.26 1.03 11.26
N ASP A 350 8.99 0.22 10.53
CA ASP A 350 9.15 -1.21 10.79
C ASP A 350 9.69 -1.50 12.20
N GLY A 351 10.41 -0.57 12.81
CA GLY A 351 10.80 -0.63 14.23
C GLY A 351 9.70 -0.30 15.24
N ASN A 352 8.55 0.24 14.82
CA ASN A 352 7.51 0.68 15.74
C ASN A 352 6.70 -0.51 16.29
N PRO A 353 6.69 -0.75 17.63
CA PRO A 353 5.97 -1.89 18.23
C PRO A 353 4.44 -1.75 18.18
N ALA A 354 3.89 -0.56 17.88
CA ALA A 354 2.46 -0.37 17.74
C ALA A 354 1.89 -0.95 16.44
N LEU A 355 2.75 -1.16 15.43
CA LEU A 355 2.34 -1.71 14.15
C LEU A 355 2.35 -3.23 14.15
N SER A 356 1.30 -3.81 13.60
CA SER A 356 1.22 -5.22 13.26
C SER A 356 2.30 -5.64 12.26
N ASP A 357 2.66 -6.93 12.27
CA ASP A 357 3.48 -7.56 11.24
C ASP A 357 2.65 -8.41 10.26
N LEU A 358 1.36 -8.25 10.22
CA LEU A 358 0.36 -8.92 9.36
C LEU A 358 0.24 -10.44 9.56
N THR A 359 1.08 -11.08 10.38
CA THR A 359 1.06 -12.56 10.53
C THR A 359 -0.23 -13.10 11.14
N GLN A 360 -1.01 -12.29 11.84
CA GLN A 360 -2.33 -12.66 12.37
C GLN A 360 -3.37 -12.93 11.26
N CYS A 361 -3.13 -12.48 10.03
CA CYS A 361 -3.98 -12.75 8.87
C CYS A 361 -3.81 -14.18 8.31
N PHE A 362 -2.83 -14.93 8.80
CA PHE A 362 -2.47 -16.25 8.28
C PHE A 362 -2.77 -17.36 9.29
N ASP A 363 -3.04 -18.55 8.78
CA ASP A 363 -3.04 -19.81 9.52
C ASP A 363 -2.00 -20.75 8.89
N PHE A 364 -0.84 -20.83 9.52
CA PHE A 364 0.26 -21.68 9.07
C PHE A 364 0.13 -23.14 9.52
N THR A 365 -0.87 -23.46 10.36
CA THR A 365 -1.09 -24.83 10.85
C THR A 365 -1.83 -25.69 9.84
N ALA A 366 -2.68 -25.10 9.00
CA ALA A 366 -3.46 -25.80 7.99
C ALA A 366 -2.62 -26.35 6.84
N ALA A 367 -1.44 -25.80 6.57
CA ALA A 367 -0.55 -26.24 5.48
C ALA A 367 0.27 -27.50 5.81
N ALA A 368 0.35 -27.89 7.09
CA ALA A 368 1.03 -29.11 7.50
C ALA A 368 0.20 -30.40 7.27
N ALA A 369 -1.05 -30.27 6.84
CA ALA A 369 -2.00 -31.37 6.71
C ALA A 369 -2.33 -31.74 5.23
N SER A 370 -1.77 -31.07 4.25
CA SER A 370 -1.90 -31.36 2.80
C SER A 370 -0.55 -31.74 2.20
#